data_cacce4bd694b9e8d083c9e95fff0cdba
#
_entry.id   cacce4bd694b9e8d083c9e95fff0cdba
#
_cell.length_a   1.000
_cell.length_b   1.000
_cell.length_c   1.000
_cell.angle_alpha   90.00
_cell.angle_beta   90.00
_cell.angle_gamma   90.00
#
_symmetry.space_group_name_H-M   'P 1'
#
loop_
_entity.id
_entity.type
_entity.pdbx_description
1 polymer ?
#
loop_
_entity_poly.entity_id
_entity_poly.type
_entity_poly.pdbx_seq_one_letter_code
_entity_poly.pdbx_strand_id
1 'polypeptide(L)'
;MPRRLGLPSVYLAAAVATAAATAIPLAMTPASGTALRPAVTEPVRPYIVTARGRGAARDLVGEARWRVRRYYTAALPGFATFLTAAELAELRADPRVRAIEADRQIHPMTSRRADPPPSSRATGAGTTVYVVDSGLDPGRPEFGDRAWRAFDATGGTGRDCAGNGTRTAGRVHAVAPKARIASVRVLGCGGSGTLADALAGLDWIRRHARGPSVANLSIDGADSPALGAAVRALVRSGVFVVGTAHSRTCQVTKAGVAYSAYAPYIAGAAARHLHLHPAAHPSVVASWLKCAPARGEIRQNPSRASNLLMRDGGL
;
A
#
# COMPACT_ATOMS: atom_id res chain seq x y z
N MET A 1 -37.58 13.29 52.06
CA MET A 1 -38.48 12.30 52.68
C MET A 1 -38.97 11.35 51.60
N PRO A 2 -38.78 10.05 51.78
CA PRO A 2 -39.04 9.06 50.75
C PRO A 2 -40.44 8.46 50.86
N ARG A 3 -41.00 8.02 49.73
CA ARG A 3 -42.09 7.05 49.78
C ARG A 3 -41.73 5.85 48.89
N ARG A 4 -41.55 4.73 49.63
CA ARG A 4 -41.50 3.38 49.06
C ARG A 4 -42.93 2.94 48.72
N LEU A 5 -43.16 2.28 47.58
CA LEU A 5 -44.33 1.48 47.30
C LEU A 5 -43.88 0.09 46.89
N GLY A 6 -44.40 -0.91 47.62
CA GLY A 6 -44.01 -2.30 47.53
C GLY A 6 -44.71 -3.05 46.42
N LEU A 7 -44.06 -4.15 46.03
CA LEU A 7 -44.56 -5.19 45.12
C LEU A 7 -45.43 -6.19 45.90
N PRO A 8 -46.52 -6.71 45.30
CA PRO A 8 -47.15 -7.94 45.82
C PRO A 8 -46.63 -9.18 45.10
N SER A 9 -46.20 -10.14 45.91
CA SER A 9 -45.88 -11.52 45.47
C SER A 9 -47.15 -12.24 45.10
N VAL A 10 -47.16 -12.86 43.93
CA VAL A 10 -48.20 -13.80 43.47
C VAL A 10 -47.64 -15.22 43.51
N TYR A 11 -48.12 -16.02 44.43
CA TYR A 11 -47.85 -17.47 44.44
C TYR A 11 -48.74 -18.15 43.40
N LEU A 12 -48.14 -18.91 42.47
CA LEU A 12 -48.84 -19.80 41.57
C LEU A 12 -48.69 -21.26 42.08
N ALA A 13 -49.78 -21.88 42.45
CA ALA A 13 -49.84 -23.27 42.89
C ALA A 13 -49.73 -24.22 41.69
N ALA A 14 -48.83 -25.22 41.82
CA ALA A 14 -48.69 -26.28 40.82
C ALA A 14 -49.74 -27.38 41.07
N ALA A 15 -50.59 -27.63 40.11
CA ALA A 15 -51.46 -28.82 40.10
C ALA A 15 -50.74 -29.96 39.35
N VAL A 16 -50.54 -31.09 40.09
CA VAL A 16 -49.99 -32.32 39.51
C VAL A 16 -51.16 -33.13 38.96
N ALA A 17 -51.20 -33.30 37.65
CA ALA A 17 -52.08 -34.20 36.97
C ALA A 17 -51.31 -35.47 36.55
N THR A 18 -51.59 -36.60 37.20
CA THR A 18 -51.10 -37.93 36.82
C THR A 18 -51.95 -38.46 35.66
N ALA A 19 -51.36 -38.53 34.46
CA ALA A 19 -51.93 -39.24 33.31
C ALA A 19 -51.25 -40.59 33.13
N ALA A 20 -52.03 -41.65 33.19
CA ALA A 20 -51.55 -43.01 32.91
C ALA A 20 -51.28 -43.17 31.41
N ALA A 21 -50.04 -43.52 31.08
CA ALA A 21 -49.62 -43.76 29.69
C ALA A 21 -49.86 -45.20 29.29
N THR A 22 -50.78 -45.44 28.38
CA THR A 22 -50.90 -46.69 27.62
C THR A 22 -49.82 -46.72 26.53
N ALA A 23 -48.86 -47.60 26.65
CA ALA A 23 -47.77 -47.77 25.65
C ALA A 23 -48.30 -48.44 24.39
N ILE A 24 -48.31 -47.72 23.28
CA ILE A 24 -48.45 -48.27 21.93
C ILE A 24 -47.03 -48.47 21.38
N PRO A 25 -46.62 -49.64 20.91
CA PRO A 25 -45.30 -49.78 20.28
C PRO A 25 -45.31 -49.08 18.91
N LEU A 26 -44.70 -47.92 18.80
CA LEU A 26 -44.42 -47.40 17.51
C LEU A 26 -43.21 -48.13 16.92
N ALA A 27 -43.48 -48.88 15.82
CA ALA A 27 -42.44 -49.44 14.98
C ALA A 27 -41.57 -48.26 14.44
N MET A 28 -40.34 -48.13 14.95
CA MET A 28 -39.35 -47.21 14.40
C MET A 28 -38.86 -47.74 13.05
N THR A 29 -39.40 -47.21 11.97
CA THR A 29 -38.71 -47.27 10.68
C THR A 29 -37.41 -46.45 10.79
N PRO A 30 -36.25 -47.02 10.41
CA PRO A 30 -35.03 -46.22 10.37
C PRO A 30 -35.22 -45.13 9.31
N ALA A 31 -35.39 -43.92 9.73
CA ALA A 31 -35.28 -42.78 8.85
C ALA A 31 -33.83 -42.80 8.33
N SER A 32 -33.64 -43.11 7.04
CA SER A 32 -32.39 -42.91 6.32
C SER A 32 -32.12 -41.42 6.33
N GLY A 33 -31.51 -40.96 7.41
CA GLY A 33 -30.98 -39.63 7.50
C GLY A 33 -29.84 -39.50 6.47
N THR A 34 -30.17 -38.96 5.31
CA THR A 34 -29.16 -38.38 4.45
C THR A 34 -28.45 -37.34 5.30
N ALA A 35 -27.32 -37.73 5.87
CA ALA A 35 -26.42 -36.79 6.53
C ALA A 35 -26.16 -35.68 5.50
N LEU A 36 -26.70 -34.48 5.75
CA LEU A 36 -26.35 -33.28 5.02
C LEU A 36 -24.81 -33.16 5.13
N ARG A 37 -24.11 -33.61 4.08
CA ARG A 37 -22.69 -33.33 3.96
C ARG A 37 -22.55 -31.80 4.13
N PRO A 38 -21.75 -31.33 5.09
CA PRO A 38 -21.50 -29.90 5.16
C PRO A 38 -21.05 -29.45 3.77
N ALA A 39 -21.72 -28.45 3.22
CA ALA A 39 -21.35 -27.87 1.95
C ALA A 39 -19.89 -27.49 2.07
N VAL A 40 -19.00 -28.20 1.39
CA VAL A 40 -17.58 -27.87 1.35
C VAL A 40 -17.51 -26.52 0.64
N THR A 41 -17.40 -25.45 1.42
CA THR A 41 -17.25 -24.12 0.87
C THR A 41 -15.92 -24.10 0.15
N GLU A 42 -15.95 -23.96 -1.17
CA GLU A 42 -14.73 -23.92 -1.99
C GLU A 42 -13.78 -22.82 -1.46
N PRO A 43 -12.50 -23.13 -1.24
CA PRO A 43 -11.57 -22.15 -0.68
C PRO A 43 -11.38 -20.97 -1.62
N VAL A 44 -11.47 -19.76 -1.09
CA VAL A 44 -11.24 -18.52 -1.82
C VAL A 44 -9.81 -18.01 -1.58
N ARG A 45 -9.21 -17.45 -2.61
CA ARG A 45 -7.88 -16.83 -2.55
C ARG A 45 -7.93 -15.38 -3.04
N PRO A 46 -7.05 -14.50 -2.52
CA PRO A 46 -7.01 -13.11 -2.92
C PRO A 46 -6.29 -12.92 -4.27
N TYR A 47 -6.89 -12.10 -5.14
CA TYR A 47 -6.36 -11.78 -6.47
C TYR A 47 -6.51 -10.30 -6.80
N ILE A 48 -5.62 -9.82 -7.66
CA ILE A 48 -5.70 -8.54 -8.35
C ILE A 48 -6.18 -8.81 -9.76
N VAL A 49 -7.29 -8.21 -10.15
CA VAL A 49 -7.84 -8.26 -11.51
C VAL A 49 -7.56 -6.93 -12.20
N THR A 50 -6.82 -6.96 -13.28
CA THR A 50 -6.59 -5.81 -14.17
C THR A 50 -7.50 -5.93 -15.37
N ALA A 51 -8.38 -4.95 -15.58
CA ALA A 51 -9.26 -4.88 -16.71
C ALA A 51 -8.58 -4.20 -17.92
N ARG A 52 -9.15 -4.35 -19.12
CA ARG A 52 -8.63 -3.70 -20.33
C ARG A 52 -8.84 -2.19 -20.35
N GLY A 53 -9.76 -1.69 -19.51
CA GLY A 53 -10.05 -0.26 -19.39
C GLY A 53 -10.92 0.06 -18.18
N ARG A 54 -11.14 1.35 -17.93
CA ARG A 54 -11.94 1.82 -16.76
C ARG A 54 -13.41 1.44 -16.89
N GLY A 55 -13.99 1.43 -18.10
CA GLY A 55 -15.35 0.96 -18.32
C GLY A 55 -15.47 -0.52 -17.94
N ALA A 56 -14.64 -1.37 -18.52
CA ALA A 56 -14.60 -2.80 -18.21
C ALA A 56 -14.40 -3.09 -16.71
N ALA A 57 -13.53 -2.33 -16.04
CA ALA A 57 -13.36 -2.48 -14.58
C ALA A 57 -14.62 -2.10 -13.81
N ARG A 58 -15.30 -1.03 -14.19
CA ARG A 58 -16.56 -0.58 -13.58
C ARG A 58 -17.66 -1.62 -13.76
N ASP A 59 -17.80 -2.14 -14.98
CA ASP A 59 -18.83 -3.12 -15.32
C ASP A 59 -18.63 -4.42 -14.52
N LEU A 60 -17.39 -4.92 -14.46
CA LEU A 60 -17.04 -6.09 -13.66
C LEU A 60 -17.35 -5.88 -12.17
N VAL A 61 -16.95 -4.74 -11.60
CA VAL A 61 -17.22 -4.42 -10.19
C VAL A 61 -18.73 -4.28 -9.94
N GLY A 62 -19.48 -3.76 -10.90
CA GLY A 62 -20.94 -3.59 -10.83
C GLY A 62 -21.74 -4.89 -10.82
N GLU A 63 -21.16 -6.02 -11.20
CA GLU A 63 -21.82 -7.32 -11.18
C GLU A 63 -22.13 -7.87 -9.77
N ALA A 64 -21.71 -7.19 -8.72
CA ALA A 64 -22.00 -7.47 -7.30
C ALA A 64 -21.65 -8.90 -6.79
N ARG A 65 -21.40 -9.86 -7.68
CA ARG A 65 -21.04 -11.25 -7.35
C ARG A 65 -19.58 -11.42 -6.94
N TRP A 66 -18.74 -10.47 -7.32
CA TRP A 66 -17.34 -10.47 -6.97
C TRP A 66 -17.12 -9.84 -5.58
N ARG A 67 -16.43 -10.52 -4.70
CA ARG A 67 -16.10 -10.03 -3.34
C ARG A 67 -15.02 -8.97 -3.37
N VAL A 68 -15.35 -7.81 -3.98
CA VAL A 68 -14.39 -6.71 -4.21
C VAL A 68 -13.96 -6.07 -2.91
N ARG A 69 -12.67 -6.11 -2.63
CA ARG A 69 -12.03 -5.47 -1.46
C ARG A 69 -11.54 -4.05 -1.77
N ARG A 70 -10.99 -3.87 -2.96
CA ARG A 70 -10.42 -2.60 -3.43
C ARG A 70 -10.84 -2.38 -4.87
N TYR A 71 -11.16 -1.15 -5.21
CA TYR A 71 -11.42 -0.73 -6.58
C TYR A 71 -10.47 0.40 -6.95
N TYR A 72 -9.71 0.22 -8.04
CA TYR A 72 -8.71 1.16 -8.54
C TYR A 72 -9.24 1.87 -9.76
N THR A 73 -9.13 3.20 -9.78
CA THR A 73 -9.73 4.02 -10.84
C THR A 73 -8.75 4.93 -11.57
N ALA A 74 -7.61 5.19 -10.97
CA ALA A 74 -6.66 6.18 -11.47
C ALA A 74 -5.32 5.58 -11.90
N ALA A 75 -4.66 4.80 -11.03
CA ALA A 75 -3.37 4.22 -11.33
C ALA A 75 -3.47 2.92 -12.12
N LEU A 76 -4.56 2.16 -11.91
CA LEU A 76 -4.82 0.88 -12.56
C LEU A 76 -6.32 0.74 -12.82
N PRO A 77 -6.79 0.35 -14.02
CA PRO A 77 -8.18 -0.06 -14.22
C PRO A 77 -8.36 -1.48 -13.69
N GLY A 78 -8.85 -1.64 -12.45
CA GLY A 78 -8.95 -2.97 -11.87
C GLY A 78 -9.45 -2.98 -10.43
N PHE A 79 -9.41 -4.15 -9.82
CA PHE A 79 -9.88 -4.35 -8.46
C PHE A 79 -9.15 -5.53 -7.78
N ALA A 80 -9.18 -5.55 -6.45
CA ALA A 80 -8.77 -6.69 -5.64
C ALA A 80 -9.99 -7.42 -5.12
N THR A 81 -9.98 -8.75 -5.18
CA THR A 81 -11.11 -9.59 -4.79
C THR A 81 -10.65 -10.95 -4.27
N PHE A 82 -11.58 -11.70 -3.67
CA PHE A 82 -11.40 -13.12 -3.35
C PHE A 82 -12.14 -13.98 -4.39
N LEU A 83 -11.46 -14.98 -4.94
CA LEU A 83 -12.00 -15.88 -5.96
C LEU A 83 -11.83 -17.34 -5.54
N THR A 84 -12.85 -18.17 -5.84
CA THR A 84 -12.73 -19.61 -5.93
C THR A 84 -11.98 -20.01 -7.20
N ALA A 85 -11.63 -21.29 -7.36
CA ALA A 85 -10.97 -21.75 -8.58
C ALA A 85 -11.88 -21.62 -9.81
N ALA A 86 -13.18 -21.85 -9.64
CA ALA A 86 -14.18 -21.71 -10.71
C ALA A 86 -14.32 -20.24 -11.15
N GLU A 87 -14.47 -19.29 -10.21
CA GLU A 87 -14.55 -17.86 -10.49
C GLU A 87 -13.25 -17.31 -11.15
N LEU A 88 -12.10 -17.82 -10.72
CA LEU A 88 -10.82 -17.46 -11.33
C LEU A 88 -10.77 -17.93 -12.80
N ALA A 89 -11.24 -19.13 -13.09
CA ALA A 89 -11.32 -19.65 -14.46
C ALA A 89 -12.27 -18.81 -15.31
N GLU A 90 -13.42 -18.44 -14.77
CA GLU A 90 -14.40 -17.59 -15.44
C GLU A 90 -13.82 -16.21 -15.77
N LEU A 91 -13.21 -15.52 -14.78
CA LEU A 91 -12.59 -14.21 -15.03
C LEU A 91 -11.40 -14.26 -15.99
N ARG A 92 -10.66 -15.38 -16.06
CA ARG A 92 -9.60 -15.57 -17.06
C ARG A 92 -10.13 -15.67 -18.48
N ALA A 93 -11.33 -16.18 -18.66
CA ALA A 93 -12.00 -16.27 -19.95
C ALA A 93 -12.75 -14.98 -20.34
N ASP A 94 -12.97 -14.06 -19.40
CA ASP A 94 -13.70 -12.82 -19.66
C ASP A 94 -12.88 -11.86 -20.53
N PRO A 95 -13.39 -11.46 -21.73
CA PRO A 95 -12.67 -10.58 -22.65
C PRO A 95 -12.40 -9.18 -22.08
N ARG A 96 -13.10 -8.75 -21.04
CA ARG A 96 -12.88 -7.48 -20.36
C ARG A 96 -11.64 -7.52 -19.46
N VAL A 97 -11.18 -8.70 -19.07
CA VAL A 97 -10.02 -8.91 -18.21
C VAL A 97 -8.75 -8.89 -19.07
N ARG A 98 -7.74 -8.17 -18.60
CA ARG A 98 -6.41 -8.09 -19.19
C ARG A 98 -5.43 -9.05 -18.53
N ALA A 99 -5.44 -9.11 -17.21
CA ALA A 99 -4.54 -9.93 -16.41
C ALA A 99 -5.11 -10.17 -15.03
N ILE A 100 -4.75 -11.31 -14.44
CA ILE A 100 -5.04 -11.65 -13.04
C ILE A 100 -3.73 -12.11 -12.41
N GLU A 101 -3.40 -11.57 -11.25
CA GLU A 101 -2.27 -12.00 -10.43
C GLU A 101 -2.70 -12.22 -8.98
N ALA A 102 -1.96 -13.05 -8.23
CA ALA A 102 -2.25 -13.26 -6.82
C ALA A 102 -2.00 -11.97 -6.01
N ASP A 103 -2.90 -11.65 -5.09
CA ASP A 103 -2.66 -10.61 -4.08
C ASP A 103 -1.75 -11.20 -3.01
N ARG A 104 -0.45 -10.98 -3.18
CA ARG A 104 0.58 -11.49 -2.30
C ARG A 104 0.96 -10.50 -1.22
N GLN A 105 1.59 -10.99 -0.18
CA GLN A 105 2.23 -10.13 0.80
C GLN A 105 3.35 -9.31 0.16
N ILE A 106 3.47 -8.07 0.63
CA ILE A 106 4.59 -7.17 0.39
C ILE A 106 5.28 -6.85 1.71
N HIS A 107 6.58 -6.61 1.63
CA HIS A 107 7.41 -6.35 2.80
C HIS A 107 8.14 -5.02 2.66
N PRO A 108 8.54 -4.40 3.79
CA PRO A 108 9.33 -3.20 3.76
C PRO A 108 10.72 -3.48 3.18
N MET A 109 11.16 -2.65 2.28
CA MET A 109 12.54 -2.64 1.82
C MET A 109 13.35 -1.61 2.60
N THR A 110 14.30 -2.11 3.40
CA THR A 110 15.17 -1.25 4.19
C THR A 110 16.18 -0.54 3.28
N SER A 111 16.08 0.78 3.23
CA SER A 111 17.06 1.61 2.55
C SER A 111 18.34 1.75 3.39
N ARG A 112 19.49 1.84 2.70
CA ARG A 112 20.78 2.10 3.35
C ARG A 112 20.84 3.52 3.88
N ARG A 113 21.67 3.72 4.91
CA ARG A 113 22.03 5.07 5.38
C ARG A 113 23.11 5.65 4.47
N ALA A 114 22.97 6.92 4.16
CA ALA A 114 23.99 7.73 3.54
C ALA A 114 24.11 9.05 4.32
N ASP A 115 25.22 9.72 4.20
CA ASP A 115 25.33 11.08 4.71
C ASP A 115 24.50 12.00 3.81
N PRO A 116 23.75 12.94 4.39
CA PRO A 116 23.03 13.91 3.58
C PRO A 116 24.02 14.74 2.77
N PRO A 117 23.64 15.14 1.54
CA PRO A 117 24.48 16.02 0.74
C PRO A 117 24.67 17.36 1.45
N PRO A 118 25.73 18.12 1.12
CA PRO A 118 25.97 19.44 1.69
C PRO A 118 24.74 20.35 1.58
N SER A 119 24.66 21.34 2.47
CA SER A 119 23.59 22.35 2.42
C SER A 119 23.59 23.05 1.06
N SER A 120 22.38 23.23 0.50
CA SER A 120 22.16 23.82 -0.81
C SER A 120 21.03 24.84 -0.74
N ARG A 121 20.99 25.77 -1.70
CA ARG A 121 19.85 26.69 -1.87
C ARG A 121 18.58 25.97 -2.25
N ALA A 122 18.68 24.81 -2.90
CA ALA A 122 17.57 23.95 -3.23
C ALA A 122 17.14 23.15 -1.99
N THR A 123 16.06 23.55 -1.35
CA THR A 123 15.58 22.97 -0.08
C THR A 123 14.41 22.03 -0.22
N GLY A 124 13.89 21.84 -1.44
CA GLY A 124 12.68 21.06 -1.70
C GLY A 124 11.37 21.80 -1.44
N ALA A 125 11.40 23.10 -1.16
CA ALA A 125 10.18 23.90 -0.96
C ALA A 125 9.24 23.81 -2.17
N GLY A 126 7.93 23.77 -1.94
CA GLY A 126 6.93 23.64 -3.01
C GLY A 126 6.78 22.23 -3.58
N THR A 127 7.64 21.27 -3.19
CA THR A 127 7.54 19.87 -3.62
C THR A 127 6.92 19.01 -2.54
N THR A 128 6.07 18.05 -2.94
CA THR A 128 5.51 17.01 -2.04
C THR A 128 6.18 15.67 -2.31
N VAL A 129 6.71 15.04 -1.25
CA VAL A 129 7.22 13.66 -1.29
C VAL A 129 6.21 12.73 -0.62
N TYR A 130 5.65 11.82 -1.39
CA TYR A 130 4.76 10.76 -0.92
C TYR A 130 5.60 9.57 -0.46
N VAL A 131 5.57 9.26 0.84
CA VAL A 131 6.29 8.12 1.43
C VAL A 131 5.32 6.94 1.52
N VAL A 132 5.50 5.95 0.64
CA VAL A 132 4.71 4.71 0.60
C VAL A 132 5.40 3.67 1.46
N ASP A 133 4.92 3.48 2.71
CA ASP A 133 5.60 2.71 3.75
C ASP A 133 4.61 2.31 4.87
N SER A 134 5.06 2.15 6.11
CA SER A 134 4.30 1.71 7.30
C SER A 134 3.56 2.82 8.06
N GLY A 135 3.54 4.04 7.54
CA GLY A 135 2.90 5.19 8.21
C GLY A 135 3.87 6.30 8.57
N LEU A 136 3.41 7.20 9.45
CA LEU A 136 4.20 8.36 9.88
C LEU A 136 3.84 8.77 11.31
N ASP A 137 4.86 9.17 12.06
CA ASP A 137 4.74 10.01 13.24
C ASP A 137 5.06 11.48 12.86
N PRO A 138 4.05 12.31 12.57
CA PRO A 138 4.26 13.68 12.15
C PRO A 138 4.66 14.61 13.32
N GLY A 139 4.53 14.14 14.55
CA GLY A 139 4.86 14.93 15.76
C GLY A 139 6.37 15.07 16.02
N ARG A 140 7.21 14.48 15.18
CA ARG A 140 8.66 14.64 15.32
C ARG A 140 9.09 16.07 15.02
N PRO A 141 9.91 16.69 15.89
CA PRO A 141 10.27 18.11 15.77
C PRO A 141 10.88 18.52 14.42
N GLU A 142 11.65 17.62 13.80
CA GLU A 142 12.30 17.90 12.51
C GLU A 142 11.30 18.18 11.37
N PHE A 143 10.09 17.66 11.45
CA PHE A 143 9.10 17.86 10.39
C PHE A 143 8.35 19.19 10.49
N GLY A 144 8.18 19.73 11.70
CA GLY A 144 7.33 20.89 11.93
C GLY A 144 5.90 20.61 11.44
N ASP A 145 5.37 21.51 10.61
CA ASP A 145 4.05 21.42 9.96
C ASP A 145 4.06 20.78 8.56
N ARG A 146 5.22 20.28 8.11
CA ARG A 146 5.41 19.82 6.71
C ARG A 146 5.12 18.35 6.50
N ALA A 147 4.83 17.57 7.55
CA ALA A 147 4.56 16.15 7.42
C ALA A 147 3.16 15.80 7.92
N TRP A 148 2.44 14.95 7.17
CA TRP A 148 1.10 14.51 7.57
C TRP A 148 0.80 13.09 7.09
N ARG A 149 -0.19 12.47 7.74
CA ARG A 149 -0.77 11.19 7.35
C ARG A 149 -1.81 11.43 6.28
N ALA A 150 -1.48 11.10 5.03
CA ALA A 150 -2.30 11.44 3.88
C ALA A 150 -3.30 10.34 3.51
N PHE A 151 -2.88 9.08 3.64
CA PHE A 151 -3.71 7.91 3.31
C PHE A 151 -3.28 6.68 4.11
N ASP A 152 -4.23 5.83 4.46
CA ASP A 152 -3.98 4.54 5.10
C ASP A 152 -4.80 3.44 4.41
N ALA A 153 -4.11 2.56 3.68
CA ALA A 153 -4.72 1.39 3.04
C ALA A 153 -5.04 0.27 4.04
N THR A 154 -4.46 0.29 5.24
CA THR A 154 -4.66 -0.77 6.24
C THR A 154 -5.92 -0.59 7.10
N GLY A 155 -6.69 0.47 6.83
CA GLY A 155 -7.91 0.80 7.58
C GLY A 155 -7.68 1.49 8.92
N GLY A 156 -6.46 1.95 9.19
CA GLY A 156 -6.09 2.66 10.41
C GLY A 156 -6.04 4.18 10.24
N THR A 157 -5.28 4.84 11.11
CA THR A 157 -5.13 6.30 11.16
C THR A 157 -3.83 6.81 10.53
N GLY A 158 -3.11 5.98 9.80
CA GLY A 158 -1.81 6.33 9.21
C GLY A 158 -0.64 6.38 10.20
N ARG A 159 -0.88 6.01 11.48
CA ARG A 159 0.17 5.98 12.51
C ARG A 159 1.23 4.94 12.15
N ASP A 160 2.50 5.31 12.31
CA ASP A 160 3.63 4.42 12.12
C ASP A 160 3.94 3.62 13.39
N CYS A 161 3.42 2.41 13.48
CA CYS A 161 3.72 1.49 14.58
C CYS A 161 4.95 0.61 14.32
N ALA A 162 5.41 0.49 13.07
CA ALA A 162 6.60 -0.27 12.69
C ALA A 162 7.88 0.58 12.67
N GLY A 163 7.74 1.92 12.61
CA GLY A 163 8.83 2.88 12.63
C GLY A 163 9.60 3.04 11.31
N ASN A 164 9.26 2.29 10.26
CA ASN A 164 9.97 2.35 8.97
C ASN A 164 9.63 3.61 8.18
N GLY A 165 8.35 3.95 8.06
CA GLY A 165 7.89 5.10 7.30
C GLY A 165 8.39 6.42 7.90
N THR A 166 8.35 6.56 9.22
CA THR A 166 8.89 7.74 9.93
C THR A 166 10.40 7.88 9.68
N ARG A 167 11.14 6.78 9.74
CA ARG A 167 12.58 6.75 9.45
C ARG A 167 12.88 7.11 7.99
N THR A 168 12.07 6.61 7.06
CA THR A 168 12.15 6.95 5.62
C THR A 168 11.88 8.44 5.40
N ALA A 169 10.83 8.98 6.03
CA ALA A 169 10.50 10.40 6.01
C ALA A 169 11.62 11.27 6.56
N GLY A 170 12.25 10.88 7.67
CA GLY A 170 13.41 11.57 8.25
C GLY A 170 14.61 11.64 7.29
N ARG A 171 14.85 10.59 6.51
CA ARG A 171 15.91 10.58 5.48
C ARG A 171 15.60 11.50 4.30
N VAL A 172 14.36 11.56 3.87
CA VAL A 172 13.89 12.53 2.85
C VAL A 172 14.08 13.95 3.37
N HIS A 173 13.66 14.22 4.61
CA HIS A 173 13.79 15.51 5.27
C HIS A 173 15.25 15.96 5.37
N ALA A 174 16.17 15.06 5.73
CA ALA A 174 17.59 15.36 5.85
C ALA A 174 18.19 15.90 4.54
N VAL A 175 17.66 15.51 3.38
CA VAL A 175 18.08 15.98 2.06
C VAL A 175 17.29 17.21 1.62
N ALA A 176 15.97 17.20 1.83
CA ALA A 176 15.04 18.23 1.37
C ALA A 176 14.25 18.83 2.55
N PRO A 177 14.86 19.67 3.38
CA PRO A 177 14.29 20.07 4.68
C PRO A 177 13.04 20.94 4.58
N LYS A 178 12.74 21.52 3.42
CA LYS A 178 11.50 22.29 3.19
C LYS A 178 10.49 21.59 2.29
N ALA A 179 10.76 20.33 1.88
CA ALA A 179 9.77 19.52 1.19
C ALA A 179 8.61 19.16 2.13
N ARG A 180 7.41 19.06 1.57
CA ARG A 180 6.25 18.52 2.25
C ARG A 180 6.28 16.99 2.18
N ILE A 181 5.93 16.29 3.25
CA ILE A 181 5.98 14.84 3.34
C ILE A 181 4.58 14.30 3.60
N ALA A 182 4.03 13.61 2.62
CA ALA A 182 2.73 12.95 2.70
C ALA A 182 2.92 11.46 2.92
N SER A 183 2.51 10.93 4.06
CA SER A 183 2.57 9.49 4.31
C SER A 183 1.41 8.77 3.66
N VAL A 184 1.71 7.74 2.90
CA VAL A 184 0.77 6.80 2.30
C VAL A 184 1.05 5.42 2.89
N ARG A 185 0.30 5.07 3.92
CA ARG A 185 0.49 3.82 4.64
C ARG A 185 -0.09 2.65 3.86
N VAL A 186 0.74 1.66 3.58
CA VAL A 186 0.37 0.41 2.89
C VAL A 186 0.88 -0.83 3.64
N LEU A 187 1.69 -0.65 4.68
CA LEU A 187 2.22 -1.70 5.53
C LEU A 187 1.58 -1.62 6.92
N GLY A 188 1.22 -2.76 7.47
CA GLY A 188 0.65 -2.89 8.81
C GLY A 188 1.69 -2.75 9.92
N CYS A 189 1.23 -2.85 11.18
CA CYS A 189 2.10 -2.81 12.37
C CYS A 189 3.08 -3.98 12.46
N GLY A 190 2.73 -5.13 11.86
CA GLY A 190 3.63 -6.28 11.71
C GLY A 190 4.71 -6.10 10.64
N GLY A 191 4.77 -4.94 9.99
CA GLY A 191 5.76 -4.60 8.96
C GLY A 191 5.39 -5.07 7.56
N SER A 192 4.39 -5.93 7.38
CA SER A 192 3.95 -6.40 6.05
C SER A 192 2.61 -5.76 5.65
N GLY A 193 2.31 -5.78 4.35
CA GLY A 193 1.06 -5.38 3.75
C GLY A 193 0.67 -6.33 2.61
N THR A 194 -0.26 -5.93 1.76
CA THR A 194 -0.63 -6.67 0.56
C THR A 194 -0.36 -5.85 -0.71
N LEU A 195 -0.20 -6.54 -1.83
CA LEU A 195 -0.09 -5.88 -3.14
C LEU A 195 -1.32 -5.00 -3.42
N ALA A 196 -2.51 -5.45 -2.98
CA ALA A 196 -3.75 -4.68 -3.06
C ALA A 196 -3.66 -3.34 -2.31
N ASP A 197 -3.04 -3.33 -1.12
CA ASP A 197 -2.86 -2.10 -0.34
C ASP A 197 -1.84 -1.16 -0.97
N ALA A 198 -0.74 -1.71 -1.53
CA ALA A 198 0.22 -0.91 -2.31
C ALA A 198 -0.45 -0.23 -3.51
N LEU A 199 -1.24 -0.99 -4.29
CA LEU A 199 -1.98 -0.47 -5.42
C LEU A 199 -3.00 0.61 -5.02
N ALA A 200 -3.68 0.44 -3.86
CA ALA A 200 -4.58 1.45 -3.32
C ALA A 200 -3.84 2.75 -2.96
N GLY A 201 -2.65 2.64 -2.38
CA GLY A 201 -1.78 3.77 -2.09
C GLY A 201 -1.36 4.53 -3.36
N LEU A 202 -0.93 3.81 -4.40
CA LEU A 202 -0.56 4.43 -5.68
C LEU A 202 -1.78 5.03 -6.40
N ASP A 203 -2.94 4.38 -6.34
CA ASP A 203 -4.19 4.91 -6.90
C ASP A 203 -4.60 6.20 -6.19
N TRP A 204 -4.43 6.27 -4.87
CA TRP A 204 -4.68 7.48 -4.09
C TRP A 204 -3.70 8.60 -4.49
N ILE A 205 -2.39 8.34 -4.58
CA ILE A 205 -1.39 9.33 -5.02
C ILE A 205 -1.77 9.87 -6.40
N ARG A 206 -2.11 8.98 -7.36
CA ARG A 206 -2.48 9.39 -8.72
C ARG A 206 -3.67 10.33 -8.78
N ARG A 207 -4.62 10.20 -7.85
CA ARG A 207 -5.79 11.08 -7.74
C ARG A 207 -5.49 12.40 -7.02
N HIS A 208 -4.56 12.43 -6.09
CA HIS A 208 -4.35 13.55 -5.16
C HIS A 208 -3.05 14.32 -5.38
N ALA A 209 -2.06 13.77 -6.08
CA ALA A 209 -0.83 14.48 -6.37
C ALA A 209 -1.11 15.76 -7.19
N ARG A 210 -0.57 16.87 -6.73
CA ARG A 210 -0.67 18.18 -7.37
C ARG A 210 0.68 18.87 -7.33
N GLY A 211 1.04 19.54 -8.42
CA GLY A 211 2.33 20.23 -8.55
C GLY A 211 3.53 19.28 -8.50
N PRO A 212 4.72 19.80 -8.22
CA PRO A 212 5.95 19.03 -8.16
C PRO A 212 5.85 17.90 -7.13
N SER A 213 6.00 16.66 -7.58
CA SER A 213 5.69 15.49 -6.75
C SER A 213 6.69 14.35 -6.95
N VAL A 214 7.08 13.71 -5.86
CA VAL A 214 7.92 12.52 -5.81
C VAL A 214 7.20 11.44 -5.02
N ALA A 215 7.21 10.19 -5.47
CA ALA A 215 6.75 9.05 -4.71
C ALA A 215 7.93 8.14 -4.37
N ASN A 216 8.18 7.93 -3.07
CA ASN A 216 9.19 7.00 -2.57
C ASN A 216 8.51 5.70 -2.14
N LEU A 217 8.82 4.61 -2.82
CA LEU A 217 8.30 3.28 -2.56
C LEU A 217 9.32 2.45 -1.78
N SER A 218 9.10 2.28 -0.49
CA SER A 218 9.94 1.46 0.40
C SER A 218 9.39 0.04 0.58
N ILE A 219 8.90 -0.54 -0.52
CA ILE A 219 8.25 -1.86 -0.55
C ILE A 219 8.87 -2.73 -1.64
N ASP A 220 8.82 -4.05 -1.45
CA ASP A 220 9.09 -5.03 -2.49
C ASP A 220 7.94 -5.12 -3.52
N GLY A 221 8.03 -5.98 -4.50
CA GLY A 221 6.97 -6.19 -5.47
C GLY A 221 7.30 -5.75 -6.90
N ALA A 222 8.57 -5.44 -7.19
CA ALA A 222 9.01 -4.99 -8.51
C ALA A 222 8.67 -5.95 -9.67
N ASP A 223 8.41 -7.22 -9.38
CA ASP A 223 8.00 -8.27 -10.32
C ASP A 223 6.48 -8.30 -10.60
N SER A 224 5.67 -7.48 -9.89
CA SER A 224 4.22 -7.40 -10.15
C SER A 224 3.91 -6.56 -11.39
N PRO A 225 3.22 -7.15 -12.41
CA PRO A 225 2.75 -6.42 -13.58
C PRO A 225 1.78 -5.28 -13.23
N ALA A 226 0.88 -5.47 -12.25
CA ALA A 226 -0.06 -4.45 -11.79
C ALA A 226 0.66 -3.29 -11.10
N LEU A 227 1.63 -3.58 -10.22
CA LEU A 227 2.41 -2.54 -9.57
C LEU A 227 3.23 -1.74 -10.61
N GLY A 228 3.85 -2.43 -11.56
CA GLY A 228 4.54 -1.78 -12.67
C GLY A 228 3.63 -0.89 -13.52
N ALA A 229 2.39 -1.31 -13.77
CA ALA A 229 1.40 -0.51 -14.50
C ALA A 229 1.00 0.74 -13.68
N ALA A 230 0.78 0.61 -12.38
CA ALA A 230 0.45 1.72 -11.48
C ALA A 230 1.60 2.73 -11.39
N VAL A 231 2.85 2.27 -11.27
CA VAL A 231 4.05 3.13 -11.30
C VAL A 231 4.12 3.91 -12.61
N ARG A 232 3.95 3.26 -13.75
CA ARG A 232 3.92 3.95 -15.04
C ARG A 232 2.79 4.99 -15.14
N ALA A 233 1.65 4.73 -14.52
CA ALA A 233 0.54 5.69 -14.49
C ALA A 233 0.88 6.94 -13.64
N LEU A 234 1.58 6.78 -12.53
CA LEU A 234 2.08 7.89 -11.71
C LEU A 234 3.06 8.75 -12.53
N VAL A 235 4.05 8.11 -13.15
CA VAL A 235 5.05 8.81 -13.98
C VAL A 235 4.40 9.61 -15.10
N ARG A 236 3.44 9.01 -15.82
CA ARG A 236 2.67 9.73 -16.86
C ARG A 236 1.86 10.92 -16.33
N SER A 237 1.59 10.98 -15.02
CA SER A 237 0.93 12.12 -14.40
C SER A 237 1.87 13.20 -13.86
N GLY A 238 3.17 13.05 -14.09
CA GLY A 238 4.16 14.01 -13.63
C GLY A 238 4.78 13.69 -12.26
N VAL A 239 4.45 12.56 -11.62
CA VAL A 239 5.05 12.13 -10.36
C VAL A 239 6.36 11.40 -10.65
N PHE A 240 7.47 11.90 -10.14
CA PHE A 240 8.74 11.16 -10.17
C PHE A 240 8.71 10.01 -9.15
N VAL A 241 9.04 8.80 -9.57
CA VAL A 241 8.95 7.62 -8.71
C VAL A 241 10.32 7.08 -8.35
N VAL A 242 10.54 6.81 -7.07
CA VAL A 242 11.76 6.18 -6.54
C VAL A 242 11.39 4.90 -5.81
N GLY A 243 11.90 3.77 -6.28
CA GLY A 243 11.76 2.46 -5.64
C GLY A 243 13.03 2.04 -4.91
N THR A 244 12.88 1.31 -3.82
CA THR A 244 14.01 0.70 -3.12
C THR A 244 14.48 -0.54 -3.89
N ALA A 245 15.79 -0.72 -4.03
CA ALA A 245 16.41 -1.88 -4.65
C ALA A 245 17.34 -2.59 -3.65
N HIS A 246 17.46 -3.91 -3.78
CA HIS A 246 18.39 -4.70 -2.97
C HIS A 246 19.87 -4.47 -3.36
N SER A 247 20.11 -4.20 -4.64
CA SER A 247 21.46 -3.96 -5.16
C SER A 247 21.97 -2.57 -4.76
N ARG A 248 23.28 -2.46 -4.60
CA ARG A 248 23.94 -1.15 -4.41
C ARG A 248 23.93 -0.28 -5.66
N THR A 249 23.46 -0.80 -6.76
CA THR A 249 23.38 -0.07 -8.02
C THR A 249 22.20 0.87 -8.01
N CYS A 250 22.46 2.11 -8.40
CA CYS A 250 21.40 3.05 -8.74
C CYS A 250 21.04 2.82 -10.21
N GLN A 251 19.76 2.63 -10.48
CA GLN A 251 19.24 2.47 -11.84
C GLN A 251 18.19 3.57 -12.08
N VAL A 252 18.32 4.31 -13.14
CA VAL A 252 17.35 5.33 -13.54
C VAL A 252 16.85 4.98 -14.94
N THR A 253 15.53 4.84 -15.05
CA THR A 253 14.89 4.58 -16.35
C THR A 253 14.66 5.88 -17.10
N LYS A 254 14.72 5.86 -18.43
CA LYS A 254 14.40 7.01 -19.28
C LYS A 254 12.97 7.56 -19.04
N ALA A 255 12.08 6.71 -18.53
CA ALA A 255 10.68 7.07 -18.26
C ALA A 255 10.48 7.89 -16.97
N GLY A 256 11.48 8.01 -16.08
CA GLY A 256 11.35 8.78 -14.85
C GLY A 256 11.09 7.93 -13.60
N VAL A 257 11.67 6.73 -13.53
CA VAL A 257 11.70 5.88 -12.33
C VAL A 257 13.14 5.64 -11.94
N ALA A 258 13.46 5.83 -10.67
CA ALA A 258 14.76 5.47 -10.09
C ALA A 258 14.62 4.27 -9.15
N TYR A 259 15.61 3.40 -9.11
CA TYR A 259 15.71 2.29 -8.18
C TYR A 259 17.06 2.32 -7.48
N SER A 260 17.08 2.29 -6.14
CA SER A 260 18.32 2.34 -5.37
C SER A 260 18.14 1.84 -3.95
N ALA A 261 19.22 1.28 -3.38
CA ALA A 261 19.30 1.03 -1.94
C ALA A 261 19.25 2.31 -1.09
N TYR A 262 19.37 3.49 -1.71
CA TYR A 262 19.33 4.81 -1.07
C TYR A 262 18.08 5.61 -1.46
N ALA A 263 16.99 4.94 -1.78
CA ALA A 263 15.78 5.54 -2.31
C ALA A 263 15.29 6.82 -1.61
N PRO A 264 15.23 6.93 -0.26
CA PRO A 264 14.77 8.17 0.38
C PRO A 264 15.66 9.38 0.13
N TYR A 265 16.98 9.17 0.00
CA TYR A 265 17.92 10.26 -0.31
C TYR A 265 17.75 10.73 -1.75
N ILE A 266 17.50 9.79 -2.67
CA ILE A 266 17.19 10.09 -4.08
C ILE A 266 15.86 10.85 -4.17
N ALA A 267 14.85 10.45 -3.40
CA ALA A 267 13.58 11.17 -3.35
C ALA A 267 13.76 12.61 -2.85
N GLY A 268 14.60 12.82 -1.83
CA GLY A 268 14.97 14.14 -1.37
C GLY A 268 15.73 14.96 -2.42
N ALA A 269 16.70 14.35 -3.12
CA ALA A 269 17.44 15.01 -4.22
C ALA A 269 16.51 15.40 -5.37
N ALA A 270 15.58 14.51 -5.77
CA ALA A 270 14.57 14.82 -6.76
C ALA A 270 13.65 15.98 -6.31
N ALA A 271 13.28 16.04 -5.03
CA ALA A 271 12.50 17.14 -4.47
C ALA A 271 13.27 18.46 -4.51
N ARG A 272 14.58 18.47 -4.26
CA ARG A 272 15.45 19.64 -4.42
C ARG A 272 15.50 20.12 -5.87
N HIS A 273 15.65 19.20 -6.82
CA HIS A 273 15.65 19.53 -8.25
C HIS A 273 14.30 20.16 -8.67
N LEU A 274 13.19 19.55 -8.24
CA LEU A 274 11.85 20.05 -8.53
C LEU A 274 11.52 21.38 -7.84
N HIS A 275 12.19 21.72 -6.73
CA HIS A 275 12.11 23.06 -6.14
C HIS A 275 12.59 24.13 -7.11
N LEU A 276 13.71 23.89 -7.83
CA LEU A 276 14.26 24.83 -8.79
C LEU A 276 13.60 24.74 -10.18
N HIS A 277 13.06 23.56 -10.50
CA HIS A 277 12.46 23.26 -11.79
C HIS A 277 11.07 22.63 -11.61
N PRO A 278 10.07 23.38 -11.12
CA PRO A 278 8.77 22.82 -10.71
C PRO A 278 7.96 22.21 -11.85
N ALA A 279 8.24 22.59 -13.08
CA ALA A 279 7.60 22.03 -14.27
C ALA A 279 8.38 20.87 -14.90
N ALA A 280 9.50 20.43 -14.29
CA ALA A 280 10.31 19.35 -14.87
C ALA A 280 9.53 18.05 -14.93
N HIS A 281 9.42 17.47 -16.13
CA HIS A 281 8.85 16.15 -16.32
C HIS A 281 9.71 15.06 -15.65
N PRO A 282 9.14 13.95 -15.16
CA PRO A 282 9.91 12.86 -14.53
C PRO A 282 11.11 12.35 -15.32
N SER A 283 11.06 12.35 -16.65
CA SER A 283 12.20 12.00 -17.51
C SER A 283 13.35 12.98 -17.43
N VAL A 284 13.07 14.28 -17.22
CA VAL A 284 14.10 15.32 -17.03
C VAL A 284 14.76 15.14 -15.67
N VAL A 285 13.97 14.90 -14.62
CA VAL A 285 14.49 14.57 -13.29
C VAL A 285 15.38 13.33 -13.36
N ALA A 286 14.93 12.28 -14.08
CA ALA A 286 15.69 11.07 -14.32
C ALA A 286 17.03 11.32 -15.03
N SER A 287 17.05 12.19 -16.03
CA SER A 287 18.26 12.53 -16.80
C SER A 287 19.25 13.35 -15.97
N TRP A 288 18.73 14.20 -15.07
CA TRP A 288 19.55 14.97 -14.15
C TRP A 288 20.16 14.11 -13.03
N LEU A 289 19.42 13.13 -12.52
CA LEU A 289 19.87 12.18 -11.52
C LEU A 289 20.88 11.21 -12.16
N LYS A 290 22.15 11.57 -12.15
CA LYS A 290 23.22 10.70 -12.63
C LYS A 290 23.60 9.73 -11.53
N CYS A 291 23.37 8.45 -11.76
CA CYS A 291 23.93 7.39 -10.92
C CYS A 291 25.45 7.24 -11.20
N ALA A 292 26.22 8.27 -10.85
CA ALA A 292 27.65 8.28 -11.04
C ALA A 292 28.38 7.64 -9.85
N PRO A 293 29.42 6.85 -10.05
CA PRO A 293 30.28 6.40 -8.96
C PRO A 293 30.99 7.62 -8.35
N ALA A 294 30.79 7.85 -7.06
CA ALA A 294 31.61 8.79 -6.33
C ALA A 294 33.01 8.20 -6.17
N ARG A 295 33.98 8.74 -6.90
CA ARG A 295 35.37 8.36 -6.75
C ARG A 295 35.93 9.07 -5.50
N GLY A 296 36.34 8.28 -4.49
CA GLY A 296 37.19 8.76 -3.40
C GLY A 296 36.52 9.33 -2.16
N GLU A 297 35.18 9.38 -2.04
CA GLU A 297 34.52 9.97 -0.86
C GLU A 297 34.29 8.99 0.30
N ILE A 298 34.49 7.70 0.11
CA ILE A 298 34.48 6.71 1.19
C ILE A 298 35.89 6.23 1.44
N ARG A 299 36.57 6.83 2.42
CA ARG A 299 37.96 6.53 2.77
C ARG A 299 38.20 5.12 3.35
N GLN A 300 37.14 4.40 3.76
CA GLN A 300 37.21 3.03 4.23
C GLN A 300 36.06 2.19 3.67
N ASN A 301 36.26 1.59 2.51
CA ASN A 301 35.33 0.62 1.96
C ASN A 301 35.93 -0.79 2.05
N PRO A 302 35.57 -1.61 3.08
CA PRO A 302 36.15 -2.93 3.27
C PRO A 302 35.77 -3.96 2.17
N SER A 303 34.79 -3.61 1.28
CA SER A 303 34.22 -4.56 0.32
C SER A 303 34.65 -4.37 -1.13
N ARG A 304 35.59 -3.48 -1.46
CA ARG A 304 36.05 -3.17 -2.84
C ARG A 304 34.91 -2.92 -3.88
N ALA A 305 33.67 -2.74 -3.43
CA ALA A 305 32.55 -2.44 -4.31
C ALA A 305 32.58 -0.98 -4.73
N SER A 306 32.15 -0.66 -5.95
CA SER A 306 32.05 0.70 -6.45
C SER A 306 31.24 1.58 -5.49
N ASN A 307 31.83 2.68 -5.02
CA ASN A 307 31.18 3.67 -4.18
C ASN A 307 30.24 4.51 -5.06
N LEU A 308 28.97 4.08 -5.16
CA LEU A 308 27.96 4.80 -5.89
C LEU A 308 27.26 5.78 -4.94
N LEU A 309 27.78 6.98 -4.81
CA LEU A 309 27.06 8.13 -4.26
C LEU A 309 26.41 8.91 -5.41
N MET A 310 25.19 9.35 -5.21
CA MET A 310 24.59 10.29 -6.16
C MET A 310 25.24 11.64 -6.02
N ARG A 311 25.80 12.15 -7.09
CA ARG A 311 26.08 13.57 -7.22
C ARG A 311 24.79 14.26 -7.67
N ASP A 312 24.34 15.21 -6.90
CA ASP A 312 23.26 16.14 -7.25
C ASP A 312 23.79 17.19 -8.23
N GLY A 313 24.18 16.79 -9.42
CA GLY A 313 24.45 17.62 -10.60
C GLY A 313 24.94 19.07 -10.41
N GLY A 314 25.42 19.44 -9.19
CA GLY A 314 25.92 20.80 -8.91
C GLY A 314 24.81 21.81 -8.58
N LEU A 315 23.83 21.45 -7.71
CA LEU A 315 22.87 22.42 -7.13
C LEU A 315 23.51 23.38 -6.14
#